data_4a6bdd61025de06be4799fbfe3ed6779
#
_entry.id   4a6bdd61025de06be4799fbfe3ed6779
#
_cell.length_a   1.000
_cell.length_b   1.000
_cell.length_c   1.000
_cell.angle_alpha   90.00
_cell.angle_beta   90.00
_cell.angle_gamma   90.00
#
_symmetry.space_group_name_H-M   'P 1'
#
loop_
_entity.id
_entity.type
_entity.pdbx_description
1 polymer ?
#
loop_
_entity_poly.entity_id
_entity_poly.type
_entity_poly.pdbx_seq_one_letter_code
_entity_poly.pdbx_strand_id
1 'polypeptide(L)'
;MGAIMRAHDWSTSPLGDPSTWPELLKSTVSTCLATRFPMVVWWGPDLIMLYNDAWQPILGETKHPGGLGRPGRDSWPETWPVVGQQFERALQGVASWSEDLLLASDRRGFMQECYFTYSHSPLKDGNGVVAGVLTTVIETTPRVLSERRMRVLRDLSNATINAANEGRTVEETCRALINLLGADNPDVPFAVQYQNTESGRGSS
;
A
#
# COMPACT_ATOMS: atom_id res chain seq x y z
N MET A 1 19.27 -7.59 -0.82
CA MET A 1 19.36 -7.26 0.63
C MET A 1 20.49 -7.99 1.35
N GLY A 2 20.76 -9.28 1.11
CA GLY A 2 21.80 -10.01 1.84
C GLY A 2 23.21 -9.37 1.78
N ALA A 3 23.62 -8.81 0.64
CA ALA A 3 24.89 -8.09 0.54
C ALA A 3 24.88 -6.76 1.33
N ILE A 4 23.77 -6.02 1.27
CA ILE A 4 23.60 -4.77 2.03
C ILE A 4 23.63 -5.04 3.52
N MET A 5 22.94 -6.08 4.01
CA MET A 5 22.94 -6.46 5.43
C MET A 5 24.36 -6.83 5.93
N ARG A 6 25.16 -7.52 5.10
CA ARG A 6 26.54 -7.85 5.47
C ARG A 6 27.46 -6.64 5.50
N ALA A 7 27.20 -5.63 4.68
CA ALA A 7 27.98 -4.42 4.61
C ALA A 7 27.50 -3.31 5.57
N HIS A 8 26.33 -3.52 6.21
CA HIS A 8 25.73 -2.52 7.10
C HIS A 8 26.54 -2.39 8.40
N ASP A 9 26.73 -1.15 8.84
CA ASP A 9 27.34 -0.87 10.14
C ASP A 9 26.34 -1.07 11.28
N TRP A 10 26.31 -2.28 11.81
CA TRP A 10 25.42 -2.67 12.89
C TRP A 10 25.73 -2.00 14.24
N SER A 11 26.89 -1.35 14.40
CA SER A 11 27.19 -0.60 15.62
C SER A 11 26.27 0.60 15.82
N THR A 12 25.63 1.07 14.74
CA THR A 12 24.68 2.18 14.75
C THR A 12 23.22 1.72 14.96
N SER A 13 22.99 0.40 14.98
CA SER A 13 21.66 -0.21 15.18
C SER A 13 21.51 -0.75 16.60
N PRO A 14 20.32 -0.64 17.21
CA PRO A 14 20.04 -1.29 18.50
C PRO A 14 20.22 -2.82 18.49
N LEU A 15 20.26 -3.44 17.31
CA LEU A 15 20.47 -4.89 17.17
C LEU A 15 21.93 -5.32 17.45
N GLY A 16 22.90 -4.42 17.32
CA GLY A 16 24.31 -4.74 17.49
C GLY A 16 24.83 -5.79 16.50
N ASP A 17 26.00 -6.36 16.81
CA ASP A 17 26.70 -7.30 15.94
C ASP A 17 25.82 -8.53 15.59
N PRO A 18 25.66 -8.86 14.29
CA PRO A 18 24.89 -10.04 13.86
C PRO A 18 25.35 -11.37 14.43
N SER A 19 26.61 -11.49 14.85
CA SER A 19 27.11 -12.71 15.51
C SER A 19 26.38 -12.97 16.84
N THR A 20 25.95 -11.92 17.52
CA THR A 20 25.26 -11.98 18.82
C THR A 20 23.75 -12.13 18.73
N TRP A 21 23.18 -12.06 17.52
CA TRP A 21 21.74 -12.17 17.34
C TRP A 21 21.20 -13.52 17.80
N PRO A 22 20.00 -13.55 18.43
CA PRO A 22 19.35 -14.81 18.79
C PRO A 22 19.10 -15.71 17.56
N GLU A 23 19.12 -17.02 17.74
CA GLU A 23 18.91 -17.99 16.66
C GLU A 23 17.56 -17.81 15.96
N LEU A 24 16.51 -17.43 16.69
CA LEU A 24 15.22 -17.08 16.11
C LEU A 24 15.34 -15.93 15.11
N LEU A 25 16.09 -14.86 15.44
CA LEU A 25 16.30 -13.74 14.53
C LEU A 25 17.10 -14.17 13.30
N LYS A 26 18.21 -14.89 13.49
CA LYS A 26 19.05 -15.37 12.39
C LYS A 26 18.27 -16.26 11.41
N SER A 27 17.50 -17.21 11.93
CA SER A 27 16.69 -18.13 11.11
C SER A 27 15.57 -17.42 10.39
N THR A 28 14.88 -16.48 11.06
CA THR A 28 13.81 -15.69 10.45
C THR A 28 14.34 -14.76 9.36
N VAL A 29 15.47 -14.09 9.58
CA VAL A 29 16.13 -13.25 8.58
C VAL A 29 16.59 -14.08 7.39
N SER A 30 17.16 -15.26 7.63
CA SER A 30 17.56 -16.17 6.55
C SER A 30 16.36 -16.56 5.68
N THR A 31 15.22 -16.92 6.28
CA THR A 31 13.97 -17.22 5.58
C THR A 31 13.44 -15.99 4.83
N CYS A 32 13.45 -14.84 5.48
CA CYS A 32 13.04 -13.58 4.86
C CYS A 32 13.84 -13.28 3.59
N LEU A 33 15.18 -13.38 3.66
CA LEU A 33 16.06 -13.12 2.53
C LEU A 33 15.91 -14.13 1.38
N ALA A 34 15.52 -15.37 1.67
CA ALA A 34 15.27 -16.41 0.68
C ALA A 34 13.89 -16.29 0.01
N THR A 35 12.96 -15.55 0.62
CA THR A 35 11.58 -15.42 0.16
C THR A 35 11.47 -14.38 -0.95
N ARG A 36 10.65 -14.68 -1.98
CA ARG A 36 10.36 -13.74 -3.08
C ARG A 36 9.17 -12.83 -2.84
N PHE A 37 8.34 -13.13 -1.86
CA PHE A 37 7.29 -12.21 -1.42
C PHE A 37 7.89 -11.07 -0.58
N PRO A 38 7.36 -9.85 -0.67
CA PRO A 38 7.74 -8.75 0.22
C PRO A 38 7.57 -9.16 1.68
N MET A 39 8.67 -9.14 2.42
CA MET A 39 8.72 -9.60 3.79
C MET A 39 9.64 -8.73 4.63
N VAL A 40 9.22 -8.42 5.85
CA VAL A 40 10.00 -7.67 6.81
C VAL A 40 9.89 -8.29 8.21
N VAL A 41 11.00 -8.38 8.88
CA VAL A 41 11.14 -8.74 10.29
C VAL A 41 11.26 -7.44 11.08
N TRP A 42 10.38 -7.26 12.05
CA TRP A 42 10.38 -6.16 13.01
C TRP A 42 10.83 -6.72 14.33
N TRP A 43 12.03 -6.40 14.75
CA TRP A 43 12.63 -7.04 15.89
C TRP A 43 12.64 -6.19 17.14
N GLY A 44 12.32 -6.80 18.27
CA GLY A 44 12.29 -6.17 19.57
C GLY A 44 11.14 -5.18 19.76
N PRO A 45 11.09 -4.53 20.93
CA PRO A 45 10.02 -3.56 21.26
C PRO A 45 10.05 -2.32 20.39
N ASP A 46 11.23 -1.96 19.87
CA ASP A 46 11.40 -0.80 18.96
C ASP A 46 11.10 -1.14 17.51
N LEU A 47 10.75 -2.39 17.19
CA LEU A 47 10.38 -2.83 15.85
C LEU A 47 11.45 -2.47 14.81
N ILE A 48 12.69 -2.90 15.07
CA ILE A 48 13.82 -2.66 14.18
C ILE A 48 13.64 -3.45 12.88
N MET A 49 13.78 -2.78 11.75
CA MET A 49 13.47 -3.32 10.43
C MET A 49 14.60 -4.12 9.82
N LEU A 50 14.29 -5.35 9.40
CA LEU A 50 15.13 -6.21 8.56
C LEU A 50 14.25 -6.77 7.43
N TYR A 51 14.58 -6.50 6.18
CA TYR A 51 13.70 -6.79 5.05
C TYR A 51 14.43 -7.41 3.86
N ASN A 52 13.68 -8.04 2.96
CA ASN A 52 14.20 -8.68 1.76
C ASN A 52 14.18 -7.74 0.53
N ASP A 53 14.72 -8.24 -0.60
CA ASP A 53 14.78 -7.48 -1.84
C ASP A 53 13.38 -7.10 -2.36
N ALA A 54 12.39 -7.99 -2.18
CA ALA A 54 11.03 -7.76 -2.62
C ALA A 54 10.31 -6.63 -1.85
N TRP A 55 10.79 -6.26 -0.65
CA TRP A 55 10.27 -5.15 0.14
C TRP A 55 10.74 -3.78 -0.35
N GLN A 56 11.84 -3.69 -1.10
CA GLN A 56 12.44 -2.42 -1.52
C GLN A 56 11.45 -1.50 -2.28
N PRO A 57 10.63 -2.01 -3.24
CA PRO A 57 9.65 -1.16 -3.93
C PRO A 57 8.59 -0.55 -2.99
N ILE A 58 8.29 -1.21 -1.87
CA ILE A 58 7.34 -0.71 -0.85
C ILE A 58 7.96 0.44 -0.06
N LEU A 59 9.25 0.33 0.29
CA LEU A 59 10.01 1.42 0.92
C LEU A 59 10.16 2.64 0.00
N GLY A 60 10.36 2.38 -1.28
CA GLY A 60 10.70 3.42 -2.25
C GLY A 60 12.14 3.92 -2.13
N GLU A 61 12.51 4.80 -3.04
CA GLU A 61 13.89 5.30 -3.19
C GLU A 61 14.30 6.22 -2.02
N THR A 62 13.33 6.87 -1.39
CA THR A 62 13.59 7.83 -0.31
C THR A 62 13.98 7.16 1.01
N LYS A 63 13.51 5.94 1.24
CA LYS A 63 13.67 5.23 2.52
C LYS A 63 14.65 4.05 2.45
N HIS A 64 14.87 3.48 1.26
CA HIS A 64 15.84 2.42 1.03
C HIS A 64 17.19 3.03 0.63
N PRO A 65 18.35 2.54 1.16
CA PRO A 65 18.51 1.50 2.19
C PRO A 65 18.46 2.03 3.64
N GLY A 66 18.24 3.32 3.85
CA GLY A 66 18.35 4.00 5.14
C GLY A 66 17.44 3.47 6.25
N GLY A 67 16.35 2.76 5.92
CA GLY A 67 15.45 2.14 6.89
C GLY A 67 15.98 0.82 7.49
N LEU A 68 17.05 0.23 6.92
CA LEU A 68 17.62 -1.00 7.44
C LEU A 68 18.22 -0.78 8.83
N GLY A 69 17.89 -1.66 9.78
CA GLY A 69 18.43 -1.59 11.14
C GLY A 69 17.88 -0.45 11.99
N ARG A 70 16.83 0.26 11.55
CA ARG A 70 16.18 1.36 12.27
C ARG A 70 14.76 1.00 12.72
N PRO A 71 14.21 1.73 13.71
CA PRO A 71 12.81 1.59 14.10
C PRO A 71 11.87 1.87 12.93
N GLY A 72 10.84 1.03 12.79
CA GLY A 72 9.88 1.16 11.69
C GLY A 72 9.10 2.47 11.71
N ARG A 73 8.78 2.98 12.91
CA ARG A 73 8.10 4.28 13.08
C ARG A 73 8.85 5.46 12.47
N ASP A 74 10.19 5.39 12.46
CA ASP A 74 11.03 6.46 11.91
C ASP A 74 11.04 6.43 10.38
N SER A 75 10.83 5.24 9.81
CA SER A 75 10.78 5.06 8.35
C SER A 75 9.40 5.35 7.76
N TRP A 76 8.33 5.17 8.54
CA TRP A 76 6.93 5.38 8.10
C TRP A 76 6.09 6.16 9.10
N PRO A 77 6.46 7.37 9.45
CA PRO A 77 5.67 8.19 10.36
C PRO A 77 4.25 8.45 9.81
N GLU A 78 4.08 8.51 8.48
CA GLU A 78 2.81 8.75 7.82
C GLU A 78 1.81 7.59 7.94
N THR A 79 2.27 6.34 7.98
CA THR A 79 1.40 5.16 8.11
C THR A 79 1.24 4.68 9.54
N TRP A 80 2.12 5.11 10.44
CA TRP A 80 2.16 4.65 11.82
C TRP A 80 0.86 4.83 12.60
N PRO A 81 0.11 5.94 12.44
CA PRO A 81 -1.20 6.11 13.08
C PRO A 81 -2.20 5.01 12.72
N VAL A 82 -2.06 4.40 11.54
CA VAL A 82 -2.96 3.32 11.07
C VAL A 82 -2.47 1.95 11.52
N VAL A 83 -1.17 1.67 11.37
CA VAL A 83 -0.62 0.32 11.61
C VAL A 83 -0.11 0.10 13.02
N GLY A 84 0.16 1.16 13.79
CA GLY A 84 0.79 1.07 15.12
C GLY A 84 0.02 0.17 16.09
N GLN A 85 -1.30 0.31 16.17
CA GLN A 85 -2.14 -0.53 17.02
C GLN A 85 -2.08 -2.02 16.62
N GLN A 86 -1.90 -2.32 15.34
CA GLN A 86 -1.77 -3.69 14.87
C GLN A 86 -0.43 -4.29 15.32
N PHE A 87 0.65 -3.50 15.31
CA PHE A 87 1.94 -3.92 15.87
C PHE A 87 1.87 -4.15 17.38
N GLU A 88 1.20 -3.27 18.12
CA GLU A 88 0.99 -3.47 19.58
C GLU A 88 0.28 -4.78 19.86
N ARG A 89 -0.77 -5.12 19.13
CA ARG A 89 -1.47 -6.40 19.24
C ARG A 89 -0.57 -7.58 18.88
N ALA A 90 0.23 -7.45 17.83
CA ALA A 90 1.16 -8.49 17.42
C ALA A 90 2.25 -8.73 18.49
N LEU A 91 2.77 -7.67 19.11
CA LEU A 91 3.69 -7.78 20.25
C LEU A 91 3.05 -8.43 21.49
N GLN A 92 1.72 -8.34 21.64
CA GLN A 92 0.95 -9.08 22.64
C GLN A 92 0.65 -10.54 22.25
N GLY A 93 1.15 -10.99 21.09
CA GLY A 93 1.00 -12.36 20.62
C GLY A 93 -0.25 -12.62 19.77
N VAL A 94 -0.96 -11.56 19.36
CA VAL A 94 -2.19 -11.63 18.53
C VAL A 94 -1.85 -11.27 17.10
N ALA A 95 -1.91 -12.22 16.18
CA ALA A 95 -1.72 -11.96 14.76
C ALA A 95 -2.84 -11.05 14.22
N SER A 96 -2.51 -10.25 13.21
CA SER A 96 -3.47 -9.40 12.50
C SER A 96 -3.39 -9.61 10.99
N TRP A 97 -4.51 -9.31 10.32
CA TRP A 97 -4.66 -9.35 8.87
C TRP A 97 -5.39 -8.11 8.41
N SER A 98 -4.97 -7.56 7.29
CA SER A 98 -5.68 -6.47 6.61
C SER A 98 -5.72 -6.78 5.12
N GLU A 99 -6.88 -6.53 4.49
CA GLU A 99 -7.08 -6.71 3.06
C GLU A 99 -7.37 -5.35 2.43
N ASP A 100 -6.65 -5.05 1.35
CA ASP A 100 -6.78 -3.82 0.57
C ASP A 100 -6.80 -2.54 1.43
N LEU A 101 -5.99 -2.53 2.48
CA LEU A 101 -5.92 -1.37 3.35
C LEU A 101 -5.20 -0.22 2.65
N LEU A 102 -5.86 0.94 2.62
CA LEU A 102 -5.26 2.19 2.13
C LEU A 102 -4.19 2.67 3.11
N LEU A 103 -2.97 2.71 2.64
CA LEU A 103 -1.84 3.31 3.35
C LEU A 103 -1.19 4.33 2.41
N ALA A 104 -1.47 5.60 2.64
CA ALA A 104 -0.80 6.66 1.90
C ALA A 104 0.70 6.63 2.24
N SER A 105 1.54 6.57 1.24
CA SER A 105 2.99 6.39 1.43
C SER A 105 3.80 7.32 0.54
N ASP A 106 4.79 7.97 1.13
CA ASP A 106 5.80 8.72 0.39
C ASP A 106 6.92 7.78 -0.08
N ARG A 107 6.97 7.50 -1.38
CA ARG A 107 7.98 6.65 -2.01
C ARG A 107 8.91 7.40 -2.96
N ARG A 108 8.49 8.57 -3.45
CA ARG A 108 9.19 9.36 -4.47
C ARG A 108 9.18 10.85 -4.18
N GLY A 109 9.06 11.23 -2.89
CA GLY A 109 8.98 12.63 -2.49
C GLY A 109 7.56 13.23 -2.56
N PHE A 110 6.52 12.40 -2.75
CA PHE A 110 5.12 12.79 -2.66
C PHE A 110 4.25 11.64 -2.17
N MET A 111 3.13 11.99 -1.51
CA MET A 111 2.19 11.02 -0.99
C MET A 111 1.44 10.33 -2.14
N GLN A 112 1.43 9.00 -2.13
CA GLN A 112 0.76 8.16 -3.11
C GLN A 112 -0.35 7.35 -2.43
N GLU A 113 -1.46 7.18 -3.14
CA GLU A 113 -2.52 6.26 -2.77
C GLU A 113 -2.03 4.83 -3.03
N CYS A 114 -1.81 4.06 -1.96
CA CYS A 114 -1.32 2.70 -2.03
C CYS A 114 -2.22 1.77 -1.22
N TYR A 115 -2.51 0.61 -1.76
CA TYR A 115 -3.32 -0.42 -1.11
C TYR A 115 -2.49 -1.67 -0.85
N PHE A 116 -2.65 -2.23 0.34
CA PHE A 116 -1.89 -3.40 0.77
C PHE A 116 -2.78 -4.45 1.42
N THR A 117 -2.50 -5.69 1.09
CA THR A 117 -2.97 -6.85 1.83
C THR A 117 -1.76 -7.43 2.57
N TYR A 118 -1.86 -7.55 3.90
CA TYR A 118 -0.74 -7.99 4.72
C TYR A 118 -1.17 -8.70 6.00
N SER A 119 -0.23 -9.46 6.57
CA SER A 119 -0.36 -10.08 7.87
C SER A 119 0.80 -9.67 8.76
N HIS A 120 0.51 -9.36 10.02
CA HIS A 120 1.50 -9.27 11.10
C HIS A 120 1.41 -10.52 11.96
N SER A 121 2.49 -11.29 11.99
CA SER A 121 2.58 -12.56 12.72
C SER A 121 3.61 -12.42 13.85
N PRO A 122 3.23 -12.66 15.13
CA PRO A 122 4.16 -12.59 16.24
C PRO A 122 5.24 -13.66 16.11
N LEU A 123 6.50 -13.27 16.31
CA LEU A 123 7.64 -14.15 16.40
C LEU A 123 7.89 -14.50 17.87
N LYS A 124 7.65 -15.74 18.24
CA LYS A 124 7.82 -16.23 19.62
C LYS A 124 9.12 -17.00 19.78
N ASP A 125 9.84 -16.72 20.83
CA ASP A 125 11.04 -17.49 21.23
C ASP A 125 10.69 -18.88 21.79
N GLY A 126 11.72 -19.65 22.16
CA GLY A 126 11.54 -20.98 22.73
C GLY A 126 10.78 -21.02 24.06
N ASN A 127 10.59 -19.89 24.73
CA ASN A 127 9.83 -19.74 25.98
C ASN A 127 8.40 -19.20 25.72
N GLY A 128 8.04 -18.97 24.46
CA GLY A 128 6.73 -18.42 24.08
C GLY A 128 6.62 -16.89 24.19
N VAL A 129 7.73 -16.20 24.50
CA VAL A 129 7.77 -14.73 24.58
C VAL A 129 7.88 -14.17 23.19
N VAL A 130 7.09 -13.12 22.89
CA VAL A 130 7.16 -12.44 21.60
C VAL A 130 8.42 -11.59 21.53
N ALA A 131 9.32 -11.92 20.61
CA ALA A 131 10.59 -11.25 20.38
C ALA A 131 10.53 -10.26 19.21
N GLY A 132 9.49 -10.33 18.38
CA GLY A 132 9.30 -9.47 17.22
C GLY A 132 8.05 -9.81 16.43
N VAL A 133 7.92 -9.22 15.27
CA VAL A 133 6.79 -9.42 14.35
C VAL A 133 7.32 -9.71 12.95
N LEU A 134 6.75 -10.69 12.26
CA LEU A 134 6.97 -10.93 10.85
C LEU A 134 5.81 -10.35 10.06
N THR A 135 6.11 -9.51 9.08
CA THR A 135 5.10 -9.03 8.13
C THR A 135 5.36 -9.60 6.75
N THR A 136 4.32 -10.18 6.17
CA THR A 136 4.25 -10.51 4.74
C THR A 136 3.20 -9.62 4.11
N VAL A 137 3.52 -9.00 2.97
CA VAL A 137 2.64 -8.04 2.33
C VAL A 137 2.56 -8.29 0.82
N ILE A 138 1.43 -7.92 0.26
CA ILE A 138 1.21 -7.81 -1.19
C ILE A 138 0.66 -6.42 -1.45
N GLU A 139 1.27 -5.69 -2.38
CA GLU A 139 0.69 -4.44 -2.87
C GLU A 139 -0.44 -4.74 -3.84
N THR A 140 -1.62 -4.26 -3.53
CA THR A 140 -2.85 -4.47 -4.31
C THR A 140 -3.32 -3.21 -5.04
N THR A 141 -2.55 -2.13 -4.98
CA THR A 141 -2.86 -0.84 -5.61
C THR A 141 -3.31 -0.96 -7.07
N PRO A 142 -2.58 -1.67 -7.97
CA PRO A 142 -2.99 -1.75 -9.37
C PRO A 142 -4.36 -2.43 -9.54
N ARG A 143 -4.63 -3.47 -8.74
CA ARG A 143 -5.90 -4.20 -8.77
C ARG A 143 -7.04 -3.31 -8.28
N VAL A 144 -6.90 -2.71 -7.09
CA VAL A 144 -7.95 -1.86 -6.49
C VAL A 144 -8.29 -0.68 -7.40
N LEU A 145 -7.27 0.01 -7.94
CA LEU A 145 -7.49 1.12 -8.87
C LEU A 145 -8.15 0.67 -10.17
N SER A 146 -7.75 -0.48 -10.72
CA SER A 146 -8.37 -1.04 -11.92
C SER A 146 -9.84 -1.39 -11.70
N GLU A 147 -10.16 -2.06 -10.60
CA GLU A 147 -11.53 -2.41 -10.23
C GLU A 147 -12.39 -1.15 -10.01
N ARG A 148 -11.85 -0.11 -9.38
CA ARG A 148 -12.53 1.18 -9.19
C ARG A 148 -12.85 1.85 -10.53
N ARG A 149 -11.87 1.92 -11.44
CA ARG A 149 -12.06 2.48 -12.79
C ARG A 149 -13.06 1.69 -13.62
N MET A 150 -13.00 0.37 -13.58
CA MET A 150 -13.97 -0.49 -14.27
C MET A 150 -15.39 -0.32 -13.75
N ARG A 151 -15.56 -0.10 -12.44
CA ARG A 151 -16.86 0.21 -11.84
C ARG A 151 -17.41 1.52 -12.38
N VAL A 152 -16.60 2.57 -12.38
CA VAL A 152 -17.00 3.88 -12.95
C VAL A 152 -17.42 3.76 -14.42
N LEU A 153 -16.63 3.05 -15.22
CA LEU A 153 -16.96 2.86 -16.65
C LEU A 153 -18.27 2.09 -16.85
N ARG A 154 -18.50 1.04 -16.06
CA ARG A 154 -19.76 0.28 -16.08
C ARG A 154 -20.95 1.15 -15.70
N ASP A 155 -20.82 1.96 -14.66
CA ASP A 155 -21.89 2.80 -14.15
C ASP A 155 -22.22 3.92 -15.15
N LEU A 156 -21.22 4.50 -15.82
CA LEU A 156 -21.40 5.43 -16.94
C LEU A 156 -22.14 4.77 -18.11
N SER A 157 -21.73 3.56 -18.49
CA SER A 157 -22.36 2.82 -19.59
C SER A 157 -23.84 2.52 -19.28
N ASN A 158 -24.12 2.04 -18.06
CA ASN A 158 -25.49 1.79 -17.63
C ASN A 158 -26.35 3.05 -17.60
N ALA A 159 -25.80 4.17 -17.12
CA ALA A 159 -26.50 5.44 -17.10
C ALA A 159 -26.85 5.94 -18.53
N THR A 160 -25.93 5.73 -19.48
CA THR A 160 -26.15 6.09 -20.90
C THR A 160 -27.26 5.22 -21.51
N ILE A 161 -27.24 3.90 -21.28
CA ILE A 161 -28.26 2.99 -21.79
C ILE A 161 -29.65 3.32 -21.20
N ASN A 162 -29.70 3.57 -19.89
CA ASN A 162 -30.95 3.92 -19.21
C ASN A 162 -31.52 5.25 -19.74
N ALA A 163 -30.68 6.26 -19.94
CA ALA A 163 -31.09 7.54 -20.49
C ALA A 163 -31.66 7.40 -21.90
N ALA A 164 -31.04 6.54 -22.73
CA ALA A 164 -31.57 6.26 -24.08
C ALA A 164 -32.92 5.54 -24.03
N ASN A 165 -33.11 4.56 -23.14
CA ASN A 165 -34.35 3.83 -22.95
C ASN A 165 -35.49 4.73 -22.42
N GLU A 166 -35.16 5.70 -21.56
CA GLU A 166 -36.11 6.68 -21.00
C GLU A 166 -36.39 7.86 -21.94
N GLY A 167 -35.77 7.91 -23.12
CA GLY A 167 -35.94 8.99 -24.09
C GLY A 167 -35.42 10.35 -23.61
N ARG A 168 -34.44 10.35 -22.72
CA ARG A 168 -33.81 11.59 -22.24
C ARG A 168 -33.07 12.31 -23.35
N THR A 169 -33.04 13.61 -23.24
CA THR A 169 -32.26 14.45 -24.16
C THR A 169 -30.77 14.23 -23.92
N VAL A 170 -29.94 14.58 -24.91
CA VAL A 170 -28.47 14.52 -24.79
C VAL A 170 -27.99 15.35 -23.61
N GLU A 171 -28.56 16.52 -23.40
CA GLU A 171 -28.19 17.42 -22.29
C GLU A 171 -28.50 16.81 -20.92
N GLU A 172 -29.69 16.20 -20.73
CA GLU A 172 -30.07 15.53 -19.53
C GLU A 172 -29.18 14.32 -19.24
N THR A 173 -28.84 13.56 -20.27
CA THR A 173 -27.91 12.42 -20.16
C THR A 173 -26.54 12.88 -19.72
N CYS A 174 -25.98 13.90 -20.34
CA CYS A 174 -24.66 14.42 -19.97
C CYS A 174 -24.63 14.99 -18.57
N ARG A 175 -25.67 15.68 -18.13
CA ARG A 175 -25.78 16.16 -16.75
C ARG A 175 -25.81 15.01 -15.75
N ALA A 176 -26.53 13.93 -16.06
CA ALA A 176 -26.56 12.73 -15.23
C ALA A 176 -25.19 12.05 -15.14
N LEU A 177 -24.46 11.96 -16.25
CA LEU A 177 -23.10 11.38 -16.28
C LEU A 177 -22.10 12.23 -15.48
N ILE A 178 -22.15 13.56 -15.57
CA ILE A 178 -21.31 14.46 -14.78
C ILE A 178 -21.61 14.29 -13.28
N ASN A 179 -22.88 14.22 -12.90
CA ASN A 179 -23.27 14.00 -11.50
C ASN A 179 -22.82 12.63 -10.97
N LEU A 180 -22.84 11.60 -11.82
CA LEU A 180 -22.38 10.25 -11.46
C LEU A 180 -20.85 10.20 -11.21
N LEU A 181 -20.08 10.97 -11.99
CA LEU A 181 -18.64 11.08 -11.77
C LEU A 181 -18.30 11.76 -10.44
N GLY A 182 -19.18 12.65 -9.97
CA GLY A 182 -18.97 13.42 -8.74
C GLY A 182 -17.88 14.49 -8.89
N ALA A 183 -17.94 15.49 -8.01
CA ALA A 183 -16.96 16.59 -8.00
C ALA A 183 -15.57 16.16 -7.50
N ASP A 184 -15.50 15.11 -6.70
CA ASP A 184 -14.27 14.66 -6.00
C ASP A 184 -13.83 13.27 -6.45
N ASN A 185 -14.07 12.90 -7.73
CA ASN A 185 -13.65 11.60 -8.23
C ASN A 185 -12.12 11.59 -8.46
N PRO A 186 -11.33 10.85 -7.69
CA PRO A 186 -9.87 10.86 -7.78
C PRO A 186 -9.33 10.28 -9.09
N ASP A 187 -10.12 9.47 -9.80
CA ASP A 187 -9.73 8.87 -11.08
C ASP A 187 -10.12 9.73 -12.29
N VAL A 188 -11.03 10.70 -12.11
CA VAL A 188 -11.53 11.61 -13.16
C VAL A 188 -11.52 13.03 -12.60
N PRO A 189 -10.37 13.69 -12.59
CA PRO A 189 -10.23 15.03 -11.99
C PRO A 189 -11.01 16.12 -12.74
N PHE A 190 -11.35 15.91 -14.01
CA PHE A 190 -12.24 16.77 -14.78
C PHE A 190 -12.89 15.98 -15.93
N ALA A 191 -14.10 16.41 -16.34
CA ALA A 191 -14.78 15.93 -17.55
C ALA A 191 -15.18 17.14 -18.40
N VAL A 192 -14.96 17.06 -19.71
CA VAL A 192 -15.34 18.10 -20.66
C VAL A 192 -16.32 17.51 -21.69
N GLN A 193 -17.45 18.17 -21.81
CA GLN A 193 -18.48 17.81 -22.80
C GLN A 193 -18.42 18.74 -23.99
N TYR A 194 -18.37 18.18 -25.19
CA TYR A 194 -18.54 18.92 -26.45
C TYR A 194 -19.86 18.54 -27.07
N GLN A 195 -20.71 19.54 -27.33
CA GLN A 195 -21.91 19.39 -28.18
C GLN A 195 -21.63 19.93 -29.55
N ASN A 196 -21.80 19.10 -30.57
CA ASN A 196 -21.75 19.55 -31.96
C ASN A 196 -23.17 20.00 -32.33
N THR A 197 -23.43 21.30 -32.27
CA THR A 197 -24.67 21.86 -32.83
C THR A 197 -24.48 21.98 -34.35
N GLU A 198 -25.09 21.08 -35.12
CA GLU A 198 -25.27 21.30 -36.55
C GLU A 198 -26.05 22.59 -36.71
N SER A 199 -25.35 23.66 -37.07
CA SER A 199 -25.99 24.89 -37.54
C SER A 199 -26.71 24.55 -38.82
N GLY A 200 -28.06 24.46 -38.77
CA GLY A 200 -28.90 24.26 -39.93
C GLY A 200 -28.54 25.25 -41.02
N ARG A 201 -28.03 24.77 -42.14
CA ARG A 201 -27.98 25.54 -43.36
C ARG A 201 -29.44 25.77 -43.77
N GLY A 202 -29.92 26.98 -43.54
CA GLY A 202 -31.15 27.48 -44.11
C GLY A 202 -31.05 27.36 -45.62
N SER A 203 -31.93 26.56 -46.17
CA SER A 203 -32.21 26.55 -47.60
C SER A 203 -32.84 27.87 -47.94
N SER A 204 -32.16 28.63 -48.77
CA SER A 204 -32.74 29.72 -49.59
C SER A 204 -33.49 29.15 -50.80
#